data_ed1185f7bf4c5c333e33d9b1b15c9a7b
#
_entry.id   ed1185f7bf4c5c333e33d9b1b15c9a7b
#
_cell.length_a   1.000
_cell.length_b   1.000
_cell.length_c   1.000
_cell.angle_alpha   90.00
_cell.angle_beta   90.00
_cell.angle_gamma   90.00
#
_symmetry.space_group_name_H-M   'P 1'
#
loop_
_entity.id
_entity.type
_entity.pdbx_description
1 polymer ?
#
loop_
_entity_poly.entity_id
_entity_poly.type
_entity_poly.pdbx_seq_one_letter_code
_entity_poly.pdbx_strand_id
1 'polypeptide(L)'
;MRNIFLTLMIAGSLFAANTLSISSVDDDSAGNVSFNLGYNFDVDVAGFQFDLLSDGIFMLNEPAGGDGGACETAGFMVSTNESGRVIGFSLSGAVIVAGSGDFITLTGTYDVLNNGTVVNLTALEDCDSDGDPACDSDDTRMVLSDANATAIESSFISSSWTVGDGTLDNEQPHAYTLSANYPNPFNPSTTIDYSIASAGEVSIVVYDMMGRHIRTLVSDFATPGSYNVVWDAKNDNGLSVSAGMYIYKMISGDFVEVNKMLLVK
;
A
#
# COMPACT_ATOMS: atom_id res chain seq x y z
N MET A 1 41.37 23.37 23.52
CA MET A 1 39.90 23.30 23.40
C MET A 1 39.60 22.61 22.06
N ARG A 2 39.20 21.36 22.15
CA ARG A 2 39.02 20.49 20.99
C ARG A 2 37.51 20.34 20.84
N ASN A 3 36.92 21.01 19.83
CA ASN A 3 35.51 20.88 19.49
C ASN A 3 35.29 19.50 18.89
N ILE A 4 34.59 18.64 19.61
CA ILE A 4 34.04 17.39 19.09
C ILE A 4 32.70 17.74 18.43
N PHE A 5 32.68 17.76 17.11
CA PHE A 5 31.41 17.74 16.36
C PHE A 5 30.83 16.34 16.47
N LEU A 6 29.78 16.22 17.27
CA LEU A 6 28.94 15.04 17.30
C LEU A 6 28.03 15.11 16.08
N THR A 7 28.39 14.38 15.02
CA THR A 7 27.50 14.17 13.88
C THR A 7 26.38 13.25 14.32
N LEU A 8 25.23 13.81 14.57
CA LEU A 8 23.99 13.06 14.80
C LEU A 8 23.64 12.37 13.47
N MET A 9 23.94 11.08 13.36
CA MET A 9 23.36 10.26 12.32
C MET A 9 21.87 10.13 12.65
N ILE A 10 21.04 10.84 11.91
CA ILE A 10 19.61 10.58 11.86
C ILE A 10 19.51 9.24 11.12
N ALA A 11 19.21 8.17 11.86
CA ALA A 11 18.77 6.93 11.25
C ALA A 11 17.44 7.24 10.57
N GLY A 12 17.46 7.42 9.26
CA GLY A 12 16.27 7.51 8.46
C GLY A 12 15.49 6.20 8.65
N SER A 13 14.22 6.31 9.02
CA SER A 13 13.30 5.17 9.08
C SER A 13 13.27 4.49 7.72
N LEU A 14 13.61 3.19 7.70
CA LEU A 14 13.40 2.34 6.53
C LEU A 14 11.88 2.19 6.32
N PHE A 15 11.32 3.03 5.48
CA PHE A 15 10.08 2.69 4.80
C PHE A 15 10.44 1.77 3.64
N ALA A 16 9.57 0.84 3.30
CA ALA A 16 9.71 0.09 2.04
C ALA A 16 9.69 1.12 0.90
N ALA A 17 10.86 1.52 0.47
CA ALA A 17 11.05 2.61 -0.46
C ALA A 17 10.90 2.13 -1.91
N ASN A 18 10.74 0.80 -2.08
CA ASN A 18 10.64 0.20 -3.40
C ASN A 18 9.18 -0.16 -3.67
N THR A 19 8.50 0.72 -4.40
CA THR A 19 7.07 0.57 -4.69
C THR A 19 6.80 0.48 -6.18
N LEU A 20 5.81 -0.32 -6.54
CA LEU A 20 5.11 -0.29 -7.81
C LEU A 20 3.67 0.18 -7.60
N SER A 21 3.12 0.88 -8.58
CA SER A 21 1.73 1.35 -8.57
C SER A 21 1.18 1.40 -9.99
N ILE A 22 -0.14 1.34 -10.16
CA ILE A 22 -0.75 1.67 -11.44
C ILE A 22 -0.90 3.20 -11.51
N SER A 23 -0.26 3.80 -12.51
CA SER A 23 -0.26 5.25 -12.72
C SER A 23 -1.44 5.70 -13.59
N SER A 24 -1.85 4.89 -14.56
CA SER A 24 -3.05 5.12 -15.38
C SER A 24 -3.59 3.81 -15.98
N VAL A 25 -4.84 3.86 -16.35
CA VAL A 25 -5.52 2.80 -17.14
C VAL A 25 -6.09 3.43 -18.39
N ASP A 26 -5.79 2.83 -19.54
CA ASP A 26 -6.41 3.17 -20.83
C ASP A 26 -7.33 2.02 -21.23
N ASP A 27 -8.63 2.30 -21.24
CA ASP A 27 -9.70 1.35 -21.50
C ASP A 27 -10.53 1.84 -22.70
N ASP A 28 -10.64 1.01 -23.74
CA ASP A 28 -11.36 1.37 -24.97
C ASP A 28 -12.87 1.14 -24.88
N SER A 29 -13.37 0.67 -23.74
CA SER A 29 -14.78 0.26 -23.51
C SER A 29 -15.28 -0.85 -24.47
N ALA A 30 -14.37 -1.41 -25.28
CA ALA A 30 -14.64 -2.43 -26.29
C ALA A 30 -13.97 -3.78 -25.94
N GLY A 31 -13.40 -3.91 -24.76
CA GLY A 31 -12.80 -5.13 -24.25
C GLY A 31 -11.29 -5.16 -24.26
N ASN A 32 -10.61 -4.05 -24.59
CA ASN A 32 -9.17 -3.95 -24.45
C ASN A 32 -8.82 -2.94 -23.37
N VAL A 33 -7.79 -3.25 -22.62
CA VAL A 33 -7.28 -2.41 -21.54
C VAL A 33 -5.76 -2.40 -21.53
N SER A 34 -5.15 -1.27 -21.16
CA SER A 34 -3.74 -1.19 -20.85
C SER A 34 -3.53 -0.51 -19.50
N PHE A 35 -2.61 -1.08 -18.71
CA PHE A 35 -2.24 -0.59 -17.39
C PHE A 35 -0.83 -0.03 -17.47
N ASN A 36 -0.68 1.27 -17.20
CA ASN A 36 0.62 1.89 -17.06
C ASN A 36 1.05 1.80 -15.59
N LEU A 37 2.16 1.14 -15.32
CA LEU A 37 2.72 1.03 -13.99
C LEU A 37 3.82 2.07 -13.80
N GLY A 38 3.81 2.70 -12.63
CA GLY A 38 4.88 3.57 -12.15
C GLY A 38 5.71 2.87 -11.08
N TYR A 39 6.94 3.33 -10.89
CA TYR A 39 7.83 2.83 -9.86
C TYR A 39 8.44 3.96 -9.03
N ASN A 40 8.83 3.61 -7.81
CA ASN A 40 9.70 4.42 -6.96
C ASN A 40 10.65 3.47 -6.24
N PHE A 41 11.93 3.46 -6.62
CA PHE A 41 12.95 2.54 -6.10
C PHE A 41 14.11 3.30 -5.48
N ASP A 42 14.53 2.90 -4.30
CA ASP A 42 15.73 3.42 -3.63
C ASP A 42 17.00 2.65 -4.03
N VAL A 43 16.85 1.48 -4.63
CA VAL A 43 17.94 0.62 -5.07
C VAL A 43 17.73 0.15 -6.50
N ASP A 44 18.83 -0.24 -7.17
CA ASP A 44 18.77 -0.77 -8.52
C ASP A 44 18.09 -2.14 -8.56
N VAL A 45 17.18 -2.34 -9.50
CA VAL A 45 16.41 -3.58 -9.68
C VAL A 45 16.90 -4.33 -10.91
N ALA A 46 17.28 -5.60 -10.74
CA ALA A 46 17.79 -6.48 -11.80
C ALA A 46 16.74 -7.51 -12.29
N GLY A 47 15.70 -7.73 -11.51
CA GLY A 47 14.61 -8.62 -11.87
C GLY A 47 13.37 -8.35 -11.03
N PHE A 48 12.22 -8.73 -11.56
CA PHE A 48 10.95 -8.61 -10.84
C PHE A 48 9.98 -9.73 -11.22
N GLN A 49 9.10 -10.05 -10.27
CA GLN A 49 7.93 -10.90 -10.47
C GLN A 49 6.78 -10.37 -9.61
N PHE A 50 5.59 -10.35 -10.16
CA PHE A 50 4.35 -10.09 -9.43
C PHE A 50 3.16 -10.67 -10.17
N ASP A 51 2.06 -10.88 -9.49
CA ASP A 51 0.79 -11.31 -10.06
C ASP A 51 -0.20 -10.13 -9.95
N LEU A 52 -0.60 -9.56 -11.09
CA LEU A 52 -1.63 -8.51 -11.13
C LEU A 52 -3.00 -9.18 -11.13
N LEU A 53 -3.71 -9.11 -10.01
CA LEU A 53 -4.96 -9.82 -9.80
C LEU A 53 -6.18 -8.93 -10.04
N SER A 54 -7.26 -9.53 -10.54
CA SER A 54 -8.52 -8.88 -10.91
C SER A 54 -9.75 -9.75 -10.69
N ASP A 55 -9.67 -10.76 -9.83
CA ASP A 55 -10.75 -11.74 -9.63
C ASP A 55 -11.29 -12.37 -10.93
N GLY A 56 -10.42 -12.51 -11.93
CA GLY A 56 -10.76 -13.08 -13.24
C GLY A 56 -11.54 -12.15 -14.17
N ILE A 57 -11.62 -10.86 -13.88
CA ILE A 57 -12.36 -9.89 -14.70
C ILE A 57 -11.62 -9.56 -16.00
N PHE A 58 -10.29 -9.51 -15.96
CA PHE A 58 -9.46 -9.35 -17.16
C PHE A 58 -8.37 -10.41 -17.24
N MET A 59 -7.81 -10.58 -18.43
CA MET A 59 -6.68 -11.45 -18.72
C MET A 59 -5.58 -10.63 -19.39
N LEU A 60 -4.34 -10.76 -18.91
CA LEU A 60 -3.19 -10.16 -19.59
C LEU A 60 -2.93 -10.88 -20.90
N ASN A 61 -2.46 -10.14 -21.90
CA ASN A 61 -2.11 -10.71 -23.20
C ASN A 61 -0.83 -11.55 -23.11
N GLU A 62 -0.81 -12.72 -23.78
CA GLU A 62 0.38 -13.56 -23.99
C GLU A 62 0.85 -13.47 -25.45
N PRO A 63 2.15 -13.62 -25.71
CA PRO A 63 3.31 -13.74 -24.81
C PRO A 63 3.97 -12.43 -24.61
N ALA A 64 3.48 -11.39 -24.59
CA ALA A 64 4.26 -10.31 -24.37
C ALA A 64 3.80 -9.12 -23.95
N GLY A 65 3.97 -9.09 -23.11
CA GLY A 65 4.66 -8.14 -23.18
C GLY A 65 4.31 -6.92 -22.50
N GLY A 66 5.02 -6.59 -21.51
CA GLY A 66 5.19 -5.25 -21.10
C GLY A 66 6.07 -4.51 -22.07
N ASP A 67 5.66 -3.35 -22.43
CA ASP A 67 6.36 -2.43 -23.34
C ASP A 67 6.52 -1.07 -22.63
N GLY A 68 7.50 -0.31 -23.03
CA GLY A 68 7.70 1.05 -22.54
C GLY A 68 8.42 1.17 -21.17
N GLY A 69 8.58 2.40 -20.73
CA GLY A 69 9.11 2.77 -19.42
C GLY A 69 10.57 2.37 -19.16
N ALA A 70 10.85 2.18 -17.87
CA ALA A 70 12.19 1.80 -17.42
C ALA A 70 12.60 0.39 -17.87
N CYS A 71 11.62 -0.53 -18.01
CA CYS A 71 11.87 -1.89 -18.46
C CYS A 71 12.41 -1.92 -19.89
N GLU A 72 11.78 -1.20 -20.83
CA GLU A 72 12.25 -1.07 -22.21
C GLU A 72 13.61 -0.40 -22.27
N THR A 73 13.76 0.72 -21.55
CA THR A 73 15.01 1.50 -21.52
C THR A 73 16.21 0.65 -21.03
N ALA A 74 15.99 -0.21 -20.05
CA ALA A 74 16.98 -1.12 -19.50
C ALA A 74 17.14 -2.42 -20.33
N GLY A 75 16.31 -2.63 -21.35
CA GLY A 75 16.34 -3.83 -22.18
C GLY A 75 15.90 -5.10 -21.44
N PHE A 76 14.93 -4.98 -20.57
CA PHE A 76 14.33 -6.11 -19.87
C PHE A 76 13.46 -6.94 -20.82
N MET A 77 13.55 -8.24 -20.68
CA MET A 77 12.58 -9.17 -21.26
C MET A 77 11.44 -9.32 -20.25
N VAL A 78 10.23 -9.02 -20.67
CA VAL A 78 9.04 -9.17 -19.85
C VAL A 78 8.16 -10.26 -20.44
N SER A 79 7.64 -11.12 -19.59
CA SER A 79 6.67 -12.16 -19.91
C SER A 79 5.46 -12.03 -19.02
N THR A 80 4.28 -12.18 -19.62
CA THR A 80 3.00 -12.18 -18.93
C THR A 80 2.26 -13.49 -19.20
N ASN A 81 1.28 -13.81 -18.39
CA ASN A 81 0.34 -14.89 -18.66
C ASN A 81 -1.11 -14.47 -18.36
N GLU A 82 -2.07 -15.27 -18.80
CA GLU A 82 -3.51 -15.00 -18.62
C GLU A 82 -3.93 -14.94 -17.15
N SER A 83 -3.17 -15.57 -16.24
CA SER A 83 -3.46 -15.52 -14.79
C SER A 83 -3.00 -14.23 -14.11
N GLY A 84 -2.41 -13.30 -14.88
CA GLY A 84 -1.93 -12.01 -14.32
C GLY A 84 -0.46 -12.01 -13.92
N ARG A 85 0.27 -13.13 -14.05
CA ARG A 85 1.70 -13.17 -13.70
C ARG A 85 2.54 -12.35 -14.66
N VAL A 86 3.41 -11.53 -14.09
CA VAL A 86 4.36 -10.67 -14.80
C VAL A 86 5.76 -10.96 -14.28
N ILE A 87 6.67 -11.33 -15.18
CA ILE A 87 8.07 -11.59 -14.86
C ILE A 87 8.95 -10.75 -15.77
N GLY A 88 9.92 -10.07 -15.21
CA GLY A 88 10.88 -9.28 -15.98
C GLY A 88 12.32 -9.48 -15.51
N PHE A 89 13.23 -9.62 -16.48
CA PHE A 89 14.66 -9.76 -16.22
C PHE A 89 15.49 -9.30 -17.42
N SER A 90 16.76 -8.98 -17.19
CA SER A 90 17.69 -8.62 -18.24
C SER A 90 18.72 -9.73 -18.47
N LEU A 91 18.85 -10.21 -19.71
CA LEU A 91 19.88 -11.17 -20.11
C LEU A 91 21.28 -10.53 -20.20
N SER A 92 21.35 -9.22 -20.34
CA SER A 92 22.63 -8.48 -20.41
C SER A 92 23.17 -8.09 -19.04
N GLY A 93 22.42 -8.35 -17.95
CA GLY A 93 22.75 -7.91 -16.60
C GLY A 93 22.48 -6.41 -16.38
N ALA A 94 21.67 -5.77 -17.23
CA ALA A 94 21.25 -4.41 -17.01
C ALA A 94 20.26 -4.34 -15.83
N VAL A 95 20.21 -3.17 -15.19
CA VAL A 95 19.33 -2.89 -14.05
C VAL A 95 18.44 -1.70 -14.36
N ILE A 96 17.26 -1.67 -13.74
CA ILE A 96 16.45 -0.46 -13.63
C ILE A 96 17.04 0.35 -12.49
N VAL A 97 17.57 1.53 -12.80
CA VAL A 97 18.30 2.36 -11.84
C VAL A 97 17.34 2.92 -10.80
N ALA A 98 17.80 3.03 -9.55
CA ALA A 98 17.09 3.70 -8.47
C ALA A 98 16.54 5.07 -8.91
N GLY A 99 15.31 5.36 -8.55
CA GLY A 99 14.59 6.57 -8.98
C GLY A 99 13.09 6.31 -9.07
N SER A 100 12.39 7.18 -9.79
CA SER A 100 10.95 7.05 -10.00
C SER A 100 10.57 7.43 -11.44
N GLY A 101 9.49 6.86 -11.92
CA GLY A 101 8.97 7.13 -13.26
C GLY A 101 8.04 6.02 -13.76
N ASP A 102 7.83 6.01 -15.08
CA ASP A 102 7.07 4.95 -15.73
C ASP A 102 7.89 3.65 -15.74
N PHE A 103 7.28 2.58 -15.26
CA PHE A 103 7.92 1.27 -15.14
C PHE A 103 7.71 0.41 -16.38
N ILE A 104 6.44 0.15 -16.69
CA ILE A 104 6.02 -0.73 -17.80
C ILE A 104 4.54 -0.51 -18.12
N THR A 105 4.16 -0.74 -19.36
CA THR A 105 2.75 -0.83 -19.80
C THR A 105 2.38 -2.29 -20.03
N LEU A 106 1.34 -2.77 -19.36
CA LEU A 106 0.76 -4.10 -19.53
C LEU A 106 -0.53 -3.99 -20.32
N THR A 107 -0.77 -4.88 -21.27
CA THR A 107 -2.01 -4.93 -22.03
C THR A 107 -2.81 -6.18 -21.72
N GLY A 108 -4.13 -6.07 -21.77
CA GLY A 108 -5.03 -7.17 -21.51
C GLY A 108 -6.37 -7.02 -22.20
N THR A 109 -7.22 -8.02 -22.00
CA THR A 109 -8.59 -8.04 -22.52
C THR A 109 -9.57 -8.41 -21.42
N TYR A 110 -10.81 -7.91 -21.53
CA TYR A 110 -11.90 -8.22 -20.63
C TYR A 110 -13.21 -8.44 -21.38
N ASP A 111 -14.19 -9.09 -20.74
CA ASP A 111 -15.52 -9.20 -21.31
C ASP A 111 -16.30 -7.90 -21.07
N VAL A 112 -16.81 -7.31 -22.15
CA VAL A 112 -17.61 -6.07 -22.11
C VAL A 112 -18.90 -6.20 -21.27
N LEU A 113 -19.33 -7.42 -20.94
CA LEU A 113 -20.41 -7.64 -19.99
C LEU A 113 -20.06 -7.18 -18.57
N ASN A 114 -18.78 -7.00 -18.27
CA ASN A 114 -18.27 -6.49 -17.00
C ASN A 114 -18.23 -4.95 -16.92
N ASN A 115 -18.61 -4.22 -17.97
CA ASN A 115 -18.62 -2.76 -17.96
C ASN A 115 -19.43 -2.23 -16.77
N GLY A 116 -18.86 -1.28 -16.05
CA GLY A 116 -19.39 -0.72 -14.80
C GLY A 116 -19.03 -1.50 -13.53
N THR A 117 -18.30 -2.62 -13.66
CA THR A 117 -17.79 -3.35 -12.49
C THR A 117 -16.53 -2.64 -11.96
N VAL A 118 -16.48 -2.45 -10.65
CA VAL A 118 -15.27 -1.94 -9.98
C VAL A 118 -14.37 -3.12 -9.65
N VAL A 119 -13.12 -3.04 -10.11
CA VAL A 119 -12.09 -4.07 -9.91
C VAL A 119 -10.98 -3.50 -9.05
N ASN A 120 -10.64 -4.20 -7.98
CA ASN A 120 -9.47 -3.86 -7.19
C ASN A 120 -8.23 -4.44 -7.88
N LEU A 121 -7.30 -3.55 -8.22
CA LEU A 121 -6.02 -3.88 -8.84
C LEU A 121 -4.95 -3.91 -7.76
N THR A 122 -4.42 -5.08 -7.52
CA THR A 122 -3.35 -5.29 -6.53
C THR A 122 -2.38 -6.33 -7.06
N ALA A 123 -1.12 -6.25 -6.65
CA ALA A 123 -0.21 -7.37 -6.81
C ALA A 123 -0.26 -8.17 -5.52
N LEU A 124 -1.11 -9.18 -5.51
CA LEU A 124 -1.32 -9.96 -4.32
C LEU A 124 -0.16 -10.88 -3.99
N GLU A 125 -0.03 -11.05 -2.70
CA GLU A 125 0.52 -12.19 -2.04
C GLU A 125 -0.39 -13.38 -2.36
N ASP A 126 0.12 -14.40 -3.02
CA ASP A 126 -0.55 -15.70 -3.05
C ASP A 126 -0.29 -16.37 -1.70
N CYS A 127 -1.14 -16.04 -0.74
CA CYS A 127 -1.03 -16.56 0.62
C CYS A 127 -1.57 -17.98 0.76
N ASP A 128 -1.83 -18.69 -0.35
CA ASP A 128 -2.54 -19.97 -0.31
C ASP A 128 -1.98 -21.02 -1.29
N SER A 129 -0.79 -20.77 -1.85
CA SER A 129 -0.21 -21.68 -2.85
C SER A 129 0.21 -23.05 -2.27
N ASP A 130 0.41 -23.11 -0.96
CA ASP A 130 0.79 -24.33 -0.22
C ASP A 130 -0.34 -24.89 0.66
N GLY A 131 -1.50 -24.20 0.75
CA GLY A 131 -2.64 -24.57 1.59
C GLY A 131 -2.51 -24.12 3.05
N ASP A 132 -1.55 -23.25 3.36
CA ASP A 132 -1.46 -22.57 4.65
C ASP A 132 -2.20 -21.21 4.57
N PRO A 133 -3.24 -20.98 5.41
CA PRO A 133 -3.96 -19.71 5.41
C PRO A 133 -3.16 -18.54 6.01
N ALA A 134 -1.95 -18.77 6.48
CA ALA A 134 -1.05 -17.71 6.96
C ALA A 134 -0.05 -17.34 5.87
N CYS A 135 -0.02 -16.06 5.48
CA CYS A 135 1.04 -15.56 4.62
C CYS A 135 2.40 -15.77 5.27
N ASP A 136 3.23 -16.60 4.70
CA ASP A 136 4.57 -16.87 5.20
C ASP A 136 5.66 -16.62 4.11
N SER A 137 6.89 -17.07 4.35
CA SER A 137 8.04 -16.71 3.53
C SER A 137 8.14 -17.42 2.19
N ASP A 138 7.31 -18.45 1.93
CA ASP A 138 7.28 -19.23 0.68
C ASP A 138 6.12 -18.85 -0.26
N ASP A 139 5.22 -17.98 0.18
CA ASP A 139 4.20 -17.39 -0.68
C ASP A 139 4.82 -16.57 -1.83
N THR A 140 4.27 -16.70 -3.02
CA THR A 140 4.73 -15.94 -4.20
C THR A 140 4.28 -14.48 -4.10
N ARG A 141 5.05 -13.70 -3.42
CA ARG A 141 4.85 -12.25 -3.28
C ARG A 141 5.36 -11.50 -4.51
N MET A 142 5.01 -10.22 -4.60
CA MET A 142 5.80 -9.34 -5.46
C MET A 142 7.26 -9.41 -5.03
N VAL A 143 8.12 -9.86 -5.93
CA VAL A 143 9.55 -9.98 -5.70
C VAL A 143 10.28 -9.02 -6.62
N LEU A 144 11.02 -8.10 -6.04
CA LEU A 144 12.09 -7.36 -6.72
C LEU A 144 13.42 -7.95 -6.30
N SER A 145 14.38 -8.01 -7.20
CA SER A 145 15.72 -8.51 -6.88
C SER A 145 16.82 -7.58 -7.38
N ASP A 146 17.91 -7.54 -6.62
CA ASP A 146 19.14 -6.85 -7.02
C ASP A 146 19.98 -7.70 -8.02
N ALA A 147 21.10 -7.15 -8.48
CA ALA A 147 22.01 -7.82 -9.41
C ALA A 147 22.67 -9.11 -8.85
N ASN A 148 22.56 -9.36 -7.54
CA ASN A 148 23.05 -10.58 -6.89
C ASN A 148 21.94 -11.60 -6.66
N ALA A 149 20.74 -11.37 -7.20
CA ALA A 149 19.53 -12.14 -6.98
C ALA A 149 19.06 -12.14 -5.50
N THR A 150 19.37 -11.07 -4.75
CA THR A 150 18.88 -10.88 -3.40
C THR A 150 17.52 -10.18 -3.49
N ALA A 151 16.54 -10.68 -2.77
CA ALA A 151 15.22 -10.07 -2.70
C ALA A 151 15.30 -8.66 -2.06
N ILE A 152 14.60 -7.71 -2.67
CA ILE A 152 14.47 -6.32 -2.22
C ILE A 152 13.10 -6.19 -1.57
N GLU A 153 13.04 -5.67 -0.35
CA GLU A 153 11.77 -5.35 0.31
C GLU A 153 11.00 -4.34 -0.54
N SER A 154 9.76 -4.68 -0.89
CA SER A 154 8.97 -3.94 -1.85
C SER A 154 7.49 -4.06 -1.55
N SER A 155 6.69 -3.10 -2.06
CA SER A 155 5.24 -3.13 -1.95
C SER A 155 4.56 -2.66 -3.23
N PHE A 156 3.36 -3.16 -3.46
CA PHE A 156 2.49 -2.71 -4.54
C PHE A 156 1.41 -1.78 -3.99
N ILE A 157 1.27 -0.63 -4.62
CA ILE A 157 0.23 0.33 -4.27
C ILE A 157 -1.04 -0.06 -5.04
N SER A 158 -2.03 -0.59 -4.32
CA SER A 158 -3.31 -1.00 -4.89
C SER A 158 -4.12 0.19 -5.38
N SER A 159 -4.95 -0.03 -6.38
CA SER A 159 -5.89 0.94 -6.93
C SER A 159 -7.16 0.23 -7.35
N SER A 160 -8.24 0.96 -7.63
CA SER A 160 -9.43 0.40 -8.24
C SER A 160 -9.64 0.98 -9.63
N TRP A 161 -10.22 0.17 -10.51
CA TRP A 161 -10.56 0.52 -11.87
C TRP A 161 -12.02 0.16 -12.15
N THR A 162 -12.76 1.11 -12.74
CA THR A 162 -14.12 0.82 -13.24
C THR A 162 -14.04 0.40 -14.70
N VAL A 163 -14.41 -0.84 -14.95
CA VAL A 163 -14.35 -1.47 -16.29
C VAL A 163 -15.22 -0.70 -17.27
N GLY A 164 -14.67 -0.35 -18.42
CA GLY A 164 -15.39 0.27 -19.53
C GLY A 164 -15.55 1.79 -19.46
N ASP A 165 -15.08 2.46 -18.41
CA ASP A 165 -15.09 3.92 -18.33
C ASP A 165 -13.69 4.56 -18.25
N GLY A 166 -12.66 3.74 -18.11
CA GLY A 166 -11.26 4.18 -18.04
C GLY A 166 -10.92 4.98 -16.78
N THR A 167 -11.80 5.04 -15.77
CA THR A 167 -11.50 5.75 -14.54
C THR A 167 -10.69 4.88 -13.61
N LEU A 168 -9.52 5.38 -13.22
CA LEU A 168 -8.67 4.81 -12.20
C LEU A 168 -8.92 5.60 -10.90
N ASP A 169 -9.56 4.96 -9.95
CA ASP A 169 -9.62 5.49 -8.59
C ASP A 169 -8.39 5.00 -7.83
N ASN A 170 -7.44 5.87 -7.67
CA ASN A 170 -6.37 5.68 -6.72
C ASN A 170 -6.93 5.93 -5.32
N GLU A 171 -7.67 4.96 -4.79
CA GLU A 171 -8.24 5.04 -3.43
C GLU A 171 -7.17 5.01 -2.33
N GLN A 172 -5.92 4.98 -2.71
CA GLN A 172 -4.87 5.06 -1.72
C GLN A 172 -4.73 6.50 -1.23
N PRO A 173 -4.83 6.69 0.08
CA PRO A 173 -4.54 7.98 0.66
C PRO A 173 -3.09 8.35 0.32
N HIS A 174 -2.90 9.42 -0.45
CA HIS A 174 -1.58 9.98 -0.71
C HIS A 174 -0.97 10.64 0.54
N ALA A 175 -1.72 10.67 1.64
CA ALA A 175 -1.31 11.25 2.90
C ALA A 175 -1.88 10.46 4.08
N TYR A 176 -1.10 10.41 5.15
CA TYR A 176 -1.63 10.00 6.45
C TYR A 176 -2.64 11.02 6.93
N THR A 177 -3.76 10.55 7.46
CA THR A 177 -4.76 11.43 8.07
C THR A 177 -5.30 10.79 9.34
N LEU A 178 -5.66 11.63 10.30
CA LEU A 178 -6.43 11.25 11.48
C LEU A 178 -7.63 12.17 11.58
N SER A 179 -8.81 11.66 11.23
CA SER A 179 -10.04 12.45 11.21
C SER A 179 -10.53 12.80 12.61
N ALA A 180 -11.34 13.84 12.70
CA ALA A 180 -12.11 14.09 13.90
C ALA A 180 -13.08 12.92 14.14
N ASN A 181 -13.15 12.47 15.39
CA ASN A 181 -14.06 11.38 15.77
C ASN A 181 -15.55 11.78 15.58
N TYR A 182 -16.37 10.83 15.18
CA TYR A 182 -17.80 11.06 15.01
C TYR A 182 -18.63 9.91 15.65
N PRO A 183 -19.65 10.26 16.43
CA PRO A 183 -20.05 11.61 16.86
C PRO A 183 -19.04 12.25 17.84
N ASN A 184 -19.03 13.58 17.90
CA ASN A 184 -18.31 14.34 18.92
C ASN A 184 -19.12 15.61 19.29
N PRO A 185 -19.68 15.77 20.50
CA PRO A 185 -19.57 14.84 21.65
C PRO A 185 -20.22 13.48 21.43
N PHE A 186 -19.77 12.46 22.18
CA PHE A 186 -20.22 11.07 22.03
C PHE A 186 -20.70 10.44 23.35
N ASN A 187 -21.55 9.38 23.25
CA ASN A 187 -22.06 8.59 24.37
C ASN A 187 -22.51 7.19 23.91
N PRO A 188 -21.94 6.08 24.39
CA PRO A 188 -20.62 5.95 24.97
C PRO A 188 -19.56 5.69 23.88
N SER A 189 -19.94 5.55 22.60
CA SER A 189 -19.05 5.15 21.51
C SER A 189 -18.89 6.22 20.46
N THR A 190 -17.71 6.22 19.84
CA THR A 190 -17.36 7.08 18.71
C THR A 190 -16.46 6.35 17.75
N THR A 191 -16.50 6.72 16.48
CA THR A 191 -15.63 6.19 15.41
C THR A 191 -14.57 7.22 15.07
N ILE A 192 -13.37 6.75 14.83
CA ILE A 192 -12.22 7.52 14.37
C ILE A 192 -11.81 6.93 13.02
N ASP A 193 -11.90 7.74 11.96
CA ASP A 193 -11.40 7.37 10.64
C ASP A 193 -9.96 7.85 10.50
N TYR A 194 -9.13 7.04 9.88
CA TYR A 194 -7.74 7.37 9.62
C TYR A 194 -7.26 6.75 8.30
N SER A 195 -6.22 7.32 7.70
CA SER A 195 -5.61 6.81 6.48
C SER A 195 -4.12 6.60 6.63
N ILE A 196 -3.65 5.56 5.97
CA ILE A 196 -2.26 5.14 5.90
C ILE A 196 -1.78 5.33 4.47
N ALA A 197 -0.74 6.13 4.30
CA ALA A 197 -0.17 6.41 2.97
C ALA A 197 0.90 5.39 2.54
N SER A 198 1.57 4.77 3.49
CA SER A 198 2.60 3.74 3.23
C SER A 198 2.51 2.64 4.27
N ALA A 199 2.79 1.40 3.85
CA ALA A 199 2.78 0.25 4.74
C ALA A 199 3.73 0.44 5.94
N GLY A 200 3.26 0.13 7.14
CA GLY A 200 4.06 0.31 8.35
C GLY A 200 3.27 0.11 9.64
N GLU A 201 3.98 0.18 10.74
CA GLU A 201 3.39 0.13 12.08
C GLU A 201 2.51 1.36 12.33
N VAL A 202 1.30 1.12 12.78
CA VAL A 202 0.32 2.14 13.15
C VAL A 202 -0.05 1.98 14.61
N SER A 203 -0.02 3.08 15.34
CA SER A 203 -0.48 3.13 16.72
C SER A 203 -1.48 4.27 16.91
N ILE A 204 -2.66 3.96 17.45
CA ILE A 204 -3.66 4.95 17.87
C ILE A 204 -3.93 4.74 19.36
N VAL A 205 -3.63 5.73 20.15
CA VAL A 205 -3.70 5.66 21.63
C VAL A 205 -4.54 6.81 22.17
N VAL A 206 -5.40 6.50 23.12
CA VAL A 206 -6.23 7.47 23.88
C VAL A 206 -5.56 7.84 25.17
N TYR A 207 -5.54 9.13 25.46
CA TYR A 207 -5.01 9.73 26.69
C TYR A 207 -6.06 10.63 27.36
N ASP A 208 -5.93 10.80 28.65
CA ASP A 208 -6.65 11.87 29.35
C ASP A 208 -5.94 13.23 29.22
N MET A 209 -6.56 14.29 29.76
CA MET A 209 -6.00 15.65 29.69
C MET A 209 -4.71 15.85 30.48
N MET A 210 -4.32 14.87 31.32
CA MET A 210 -3.05 14.88 32.05
C MET A 210 -1.96 14.09 31.29
N GLY A 211 -2.26 13.57 30.09
CA GLY A 211 -1.37 12.75 29.28
C GLY A 211 -1.22 11.31 29.77
N ARG A 212 -2.09 10.84 30.66
CA ARG A 212 -2.07 9.44 31.13
C ARG A 212 -2.73 8.56 30.07
N HIS A 213 -2.08 7.46 29.78
CA HIS A 213 -2.57 6.42 28.88
C HIS A 213 -3.90 5.85 29.40
N ILE A 214 -4.88 5.76 28.53
CA ILE A 214 -6.22 5.23 28.80
C ILE A 214 -6.44 3.92 28.05
N ARG A 215 -6.25 3.92 26.72
CA ARG A 215 -6.43 2.75 25.89
C ARG A 215 -5.62 2.82 24.60
N THR A 216 -5.05 1.69 24.19
CA THR A 216 -4.54 1.49 22.84
C THR A 216 -5.68 0.98 21.97
N LEU A 217 -6.04 1.73 20.93
CA LEU A 217 -7.11 1.38 19.99
C LEU A 217 -6.56 0.56 18.81
N VAL A 218 -5.39 0.94 18.31
CA VAL A 218 -4.69 0.28 17.21
C VAL A 218 -3.23 0.13 17.58
N SER A 219 -2.64 -1.03 17.32
CA SER A 219 -1.20 -1.28 17.43
C SER A 219 -0.89 -2.47 16.54
N ASP A 220 -0.86 -2.22 15.21
CA ASP A 220 -0.72 -3.26 14.20
C ASP A 220 0.06 -2.71 13.00
N PHE A 221 0.61 -3.63 12.19
CA PHE A 221 1.11 -3.29 10.87
C PHE A 221 -0.08 -3.10 9.92
N ALA A 222 -0.11 -1.97 9.21
CA ALA A 222 -1.16 -1.65 8.26
C ALA A 222 -0.58 -1.36 6.88
N THR A 223 -1.26 -1.81 5.85
CA THR A 223 -0.99 -1.45 4.45
C THR A 223 -1.62 -0.09 4.14
N PRO A 224 -1.21 0.58 3.04
CA PRO A 224 -1.88 1.81 2.61
C PRO A 224 -3.38 1.58 2.43
N GLY A 225 -4.18 2.50 2.94
CA GLY A 225 -5.64 2.37 2.93
C GLY A 225 -6.34 3.30 3.89
N SER A 226 -7.68 3.30 3.82
CA SER A 226 -8.55 4.01 4.74
C SER A 226 -9.15 3.03 5.75
N TYR A 227 -9.05 3.37 7.01
CA TYR A 227 -9.43 2.52 8.15
C TYR A 227 -10.32 3.26 9.11
N ASN A 228 -10.99 2.51 9.95
CA ASN A 228 -11.71 3.08 11.08
C ASN A 228 -11.52 2.23 12.34
N VAL A 229 -11.63 2.87 13.49
CA VAL A 229 -11.62 2.22 14.79
C VAL A 229 -12.68 2.84 15.70
N VAL A 230 -13.33 2.00 16.48
CA VAL A 230 -14.36 2.42 17.43
C VAL A 230 -13.81 2.42 18.84
N TRP A 231 -14.05 3.52 19.56
CA TRP A 231 -13.80 3.58 21.01
C TRP A 231 -15.14 3.59 21.79
N ASP A 232 -15.26 2.67 22.74
CA ASP A 232 -16.46 2.43 23.56
C ASP A 232 -16.37 3.06 24.97
N ALA A 233 -15.54 4.08 25.13
CA ALA A 233 -15.27 4.78 26.40
C ALA A 233 -14.81 3.85 27.53
N LYS A 234 -14.03 2.81 27.20
CA LYS A 234 -13.38 1.92 28.18
C LYS A 234 -11.86 2.04 28.09
N ASN A 235 -11.21 1.79 29.22
CA ASN A 235 -9.75 1.65 29.31
C ASN A 235 -9.32 0.23 28.89
N ASP A 236 -8.00 -0.04 28.87
CA ASP A 236 -7.46 -1.36 28.51
C ASP A 236 -7.93 -2.49 29.42
N ASN A 237 -8.36 -2.19 30.66
CA ASN A 237 -8.92 -3.16 31.57
C ASN A 237 -10.44 -3.41 31.35
N GLY A 238 -11.04 -2.81 30.32
CA GLY A 238 -12.47 -2.92 30.02
C GLY A 238 -13.37 -2.10 30.96
N LEU A 239 -12.81 -1.25 31.80
CA LEU A 239 -13.58 -0.40 32.74
C LEU A 239 -13.96 0.92 32.06
N SER A 240 -15.23 1.32 32.25
CA SER A 240 -15.73 2.61 31.73
C SER A 240 -14.98 3.78 32.34
N VAL A 241 -14.62 4.74 31.50
CA VAL A 241 -13.97 5.97 31.93
C VAL A 241 -14.98 7.08 32.26
N SER A 242 -14.56 8.12 32.92
CA SER A 242 -15.43 9.25 33.32
C SER A 242 -15.76 10.14 32.13
N ALA A 243 -16.94 10.79 32.14
CA ALA A 243 -17.23 11.86 31.20
C ALA A 243 -16.16 12.95 31.29
N GLY A 244 -15.79 13.52 30.15
CA GLY A 244 -14.75 14.52 30.07
C GLY A 244 -14.07 14.55 28.69
N MET A 245 -13.03 15.39 28.62
CA MET A 245 -12.23 15.53 27.40
C MET A 245 -11.09 14.52 27.39
N TYR A 246 -10.89 13.91 26.23
CA TYR A 246 -9.81 12.96 25.93
C TYR A 246 -9.05 13.41 24.71
N ILE A 247 -7.84 12.92 24.57
CA ILE A 247 -6.96 13.14 23.42
C ILE A 247 -6.68 11.78 22.82
N TYR A 248 -6.71 11.66 21.50
CA TYR A 248 -6.19 10.50 20.79
C TYR A 248 -5.05 10.92 19.87
N LYS A 249 -4.05 10.06 19.80
CA LYS A 249 -2.82 10.29 19.05
C LYS A 249 -2.58 9.12 18.12
N MET A 250 -2.36 9.43 16.86
CA MET A 250 -1.87 8.47 15.86
C MET A 250 -0.39 8.68 15.64
N ILE A 251 0.33 7.57 15.53
CA ILE A 251 1.74 7.52 15.10
C ILE A 251 1.84 6.47 14.01
N SER A 252 2.45 6.82 12.89
CA SER A 252 2.84 5.88 11.84
C SER A 252 4.10 6.41 11.16
N GLY A 253 5.23 5.74 11.39
CA GLY A 253 6.53 6.28 11.01
C GLY A 253 6.78 7.66 11.60
N ASP A 254 7.12 8.63 10.76
CA ASP A 254 7.33 10.03 11.16
C ASP A 254 6.03 10.84 11.29
N PHE A 255 4.90 10.28 10.85
CA PHE A 255 3.61 10.95 10.97
C PHE A 255 3.12 10.89 12.41
N VAL A 256 2.77 12.05 12.95
CA VAL A 256 2.17 12.19 14.28
C VAL A 256 1.04 13.21 14.21
N GLU A 257 -0.17 12.78 14.53
CA GLU A 257 -1.33 13.66 14.63
C GLU A 257 -2.09 13.43 15.93
N VAL A 258 -2.68 14.50 16.46
CA VAL A 258 -3.36 14.51 17.74
C VAL A 258 -4.68 15.26 17.64
N ASN A 259 -5.75 14.60 18.04
CA ASN A 259 -7.10 15.16 18.06
C ASN A 259 -7.75 15.05 19.44
N LYS A 260 -8.82 15.81 19.64
CA LYS A 260 -9.56 15.88 20.93
C LYS A 260 -10.98 15.35 20.74
N MET A 261 -11.52 14.70 21.76
CA MET A 261 -12.88 14.20 21.80
C MET A 261 -13.54 14.43 23.15
N LEU A 262 -14.87 14.61 23.15
CA LEU A 262 -15.67 14.89 24.35
C LEU A 262 -16.64 13.76 24.61
N LEU A 263 -16.40 13.01 25.70
CA LEU A 263 -17.32 12.01 26.22
C LEU A 263 -18.36 12.68 27.12
N VAL A 264 -19.63 12.50 26.81
CA VAL A 264 -20.77 12.92 27.64
C VAL A 264 -21.52 11.69 28.15
N LYS A 265 -22.22 11.82 29.26
CA LYS A 265 -23.05 10.75 29.84
C LYS A 265 -24.50 11.09 29.76
#